data_280f9c1450acf40c656ea4837098525a
#
_entry.id   280f9c1450acf40c656ea4837098525a
#
_cell.length_a   1.000
_cell.length_b   1.000
_cell.length_c   1.000
_cell.angle_alpha   90.00
_cell.angle_beta   90.00
_cell.angle_gamma   90.00
#
_symmetry.space_group_name_H-M   'P 1'
#
loop_
_entity.id
_entity.type
_entity.pdbx_description
1 polymer ?
#
loop_
_entity_poly.entity_id
_entity_poly.type
_entity_poly.pdbx_seq_one_letter_code
_entity_poly.pdbx_strand_id
1 'polypeptide(L)'
;MKEKVVSYLKQNLADLERDTTSGGYPHLPKFQLTPRDFVAFAEKDLEAESIGSYQLVNATSNLKRAVDCQLDMLFSFLGLDELYRQKRLGVDRKLGFFKAAGVFNARSLEKLNKFRNRLEHHYEIPDVQDVDAYFDVVSAFVTIGENLVSNLMSTYEVQLYGAPSIGLNSKIDSEKPSIEICLGDDVLEVNLDKSAKPKVEDIQLFAFLLRAHIMLIHLFNGAVTPEALISDLEKEI
;
A
#
# COMPACT_ATOMS: atom_id res chain seq x y z
N MET A 1 -5.42 16.13 -13.57
CA MET A 1 -4.09 15.55 -13.41
C MET A 1 -4.10 14.05 -13.70
N LYS A 2 -4.99 13.26 -13.10
CA LYS A 2 -5.15 11.81 -13.37
C LYS A 2 -5.35 11.51 -14.87
N GLU A 3 -6.28 12.20 -15.53
CA GLU A 3 -6.55 12.05 -16.98
C GLU A 3 -5.30 12.31 -17.84
N LYS A 4 -4.44 13.26 -17.42
CA LYS A 4 -3.20 13.58 -18.13
C LYS A 4 -2.23 12.40 -18.09
N VAL A 5 -2.08 11.75 -16.92
CA VAL A 5 -1.24 10.55 -16.77
C VAL A 5 -1.74 9.45 -17.70
N VAL A 6 -3.03 9.11 -17.63
CA VAL A 6 -3.59 8.02 -18.43
C VAL A 6 -3.53 8.32 -19.92
N SER A 7 -3.83 9.56 -20.34
CA SER A 7 -3.74 9.95 -21.76
C SER A 7 -2.33 9.83 -22.31
N TYR A 8 -1.33 10.27 -21.54
CA TYR A 8 0.08 10.15 -21.93
C TYR A 8 0.50 8.67 -22.07
N LEU A 9 0.15 7.84 -21.09
CA LEU A 9 0.47 6.41 -21.12
C LEU A 9 -0.20 5.71 -22.32
N LYS A 10 -1.46 6.02 -22.63
CA LYS A 10 -2.14 5.47 -23.80
C LYS A 10 -1.45 5.80 -25.12
N GLN A 11 -0.91 7.00 -25.21
CA GLN A 11 -0.29 7.47 -26.45
C GLN A 11 1.13 6.96 -26.65
N ASN A 12 1.87 6.78 -25.58
CA ASN A 12 3.33 6.63 -25.67
C ASN A 12 3.87 5.33 -25.06
N LEU A 13 3.14 4.63 -24.18
CA LEU A 13 3.68 3.52 -23.40
C LEU A 13 4.16 2.35 -24.28
N ALA A 14 3.53 2.11 -25.43
CA ALA A 14 3.91 1.07 -26.38
C ALA A 14 5.27 1.32 -27.05
N ASP A 15 5.66 2.59 -27.17
CA ASP A 15 6.90 3.03 -27.82
C ASP A 15 8.03 3.33 -26.81
N LEU A 16 7.72 3.29 -25.50
CA LEU A 16 8.72 3.50 -24.45
C LEU A 16 9.54 2.23 -24.23
N GLU A 17 10.84 2.37 -24.28
CA GLU A 17 11.77 1.32 -23.94
C GLU A 17 12.20 1.44 -22.47
N ARG A 18 12.40 0.29 -21.85
CA ARG A 18 12.87 0.19 -20.47
C ARG A 18 14.31 0.72 -20.38
N ASP A 19 14.55 1.71 -19.54
CA ASP A 19 15.90 2.23 -19.33
C ASP A 19 16.45 1.77 -17.96
N THR A 20 16.20 2.51 -16.90
CA THR A 20 16.86 2.24 -15.62
C THR A 20 15.91 2.42 -14.44
N THR A 21 16.29 1.82 -13.33
CA THR A 21 15.71 2.08 -12.01
C THR A 21 16.82 2.47 -11.06
N SER A 22 16.56 3.43 -10.22
CA SER A 22 17.44 3.81 -9.14
C SER A 22 16.66 3.88 -7.83
N GLY A 23 17.35 3.87 -6.70
CA GLY A 23 16.68 3.94 -5.42
C GLY A 23 17.64 3.88 -4.25
N GLY A 24 17.09 4.02 -3.06
CA GLY A 24 17.80 3.98 -1.81
C GLY A 24 17.01 3.21 -0.75
N TYR A 25 17.55 3.10 0.44
CA TYR A 25 16.91 2.43 1.55
C TYR A 25 16.24 3.48 2.46
N PRO A 26 14.91 3.55 2.51
CA PRO A 26 14.23 4.43 3.44
C PRO A 26 14.44 3.98 4.89
N HIS A 27 14.31 4.90 5.81
CA HIS A 27 14.30 4.59 7.22
C HIS A 27 13.00 3.92 7.61
N LEU A 28 13.06 2.61 7.89
CA LEU A 28 11.92 1.89 8.47
C LEU A 28 11.83 2.18 9.98
N PRO A 29 10.62 2.26 10.53
CA PRO A 29 10.45 2.42 11.97
C PRO A 29 11.02 1.20 12.70
N LYS A 30 11.74 1.46 13.80
CA LYS A 30 12.30 0.38 14.67
C LYS A 30 11.24 -0.04 15.68
N PHE A 31 10.33 -0.91 15.28
CA PHE A 31 9.39 -1.52 16.21
C PHE A 31 10.07 -2.66 16.98
N GLN A 32 9.71 -2.83 18.25
CA GLN A 32 10.18 -3.98 19.04
C GLN A 32 9.49 -5.28 18.63
N LEU A 33 8.22 -5.18 18.21
CA LEU A 33 7.43 -6.27 17.63
C LEU A 33 7.02 -5.86 16.23
N THR A 34 7.22 -6.77 15.29
CA THR A 34 6.87 -6.61 13.88
C THR A 34 5.47 -7.18 13.59
N PRO A 35 4.87 -6.89 12.43
CA PRO A 35 3.63 -7.55 12.02
C PRO A 35 3.74 -9.08 12.02
N ARG A 36 4.90 -9.62 11.63
CA ARG A 36 5.15 -11.08 11.64
C ARG A 36 5.19 -11.68 13.04
N ASP A 37 5.71 -10.95 14.03
CA ASP A 37 5.70 -11.43 15.42
C ASP A 37 4.27 -11.61 15.92
N PHE A 38 3.37 -10.66 15.61
CA PHE A 38 1.97 -10.76 15.98
C PHE A 38 1.25 -11.90 15.25
N VAL A 39 1.56 -12.15 13.97
CA VAL A 39 1.03 -13.32 13.23
C VAL A 39 1.53 -14.61 13.88
N ALA A 40 2.82 -14.72 14.21
CA ALA A 40 3.38 -15.90 14.88
C ALA A 40 2.79 -16.13 16.29
N PHE A 41 2.43 -15.07 17.02
CA PHE A 41 1.72 -15.22 18.30
C PHE A 41 0.30 -15.77 18.11
N ALA A 42 -0.41 -15.30 17.08
CA ALA A 42 -1.72 -15.82 16.74
C ALA A 42 -1.67 -17.31 16.32
N GLU A 43 -0.67 -17.67 15.52
CA GLU A 43 -0.44 -19.05 15.10
C GLU A 43 -0.25 -19.99 16.29
N LYS A 44 0.58 -19.60 17.26
CA LYS A 44 0.79 -20.38 18.50
C LYS A 44 -0.49 -20.58 19.31
N ASP A 45 -1.37 -19.57 19.35
CA ASP A 45 -2.65 -19.67 20.02
C ASP A 45 -3.59 -20.68 19.29
N LEU A 46 -3.51 -20.72 17.94
CA LEU A 46 -4.33 -21.63 17.10
C LEU A 46 -3.77 -23.06 17.03
N GLU A 47 -2.48 -23.26 17.25
CA GLU A 47 -1.81 -24.58 17.29
C GLU A 47 -1.87 -25.23 18.68
N ALA A 48 -2.51 -24.60 19.67
CA ALA A 48 -2.61 -25.17 21.00
C ALA A 48 -3.37 -26.50 21.00
N GLU A 49 -2.95 -27.49 21.84
CA GLU A 49 -3.60 -28.80 21.94
C GLU A 49 -5.09 -28.74 22.23
N SER A 50 -5.55 -27.65 22.87
CA SER A 50 -6.96 -27.38 23.13
C SER A 50 -7.24 -25.91 22.83
N ILE A 51 -8.01 -25.68 21.78
CA ILE A 51 -8.45 -24.34 21.37
C ILE A 51 -9.74 -24.00 22.12
N GLY A 52 -9.62 -23.13 23.14
CA GLY A 52 -10.74 -22.57 23.88
C GLY A 52 -10.96 -21.09 23.58
N SER A 53 -11.93 -20.50 24.25
CA SER A 53 -12.25 -19.07 24.10
C SER A 53 -11.04 -18.13 24.31
N TYR A 54 -10.16 -18.50 25.24
CA TYR A 54 -8.96 -17.72 25.54
C TYR A 54 -8.02 -17.64 24.33
N GLN A 55 -7.72 -18.78 23.71
CA GLN A 55 -6.85 -18.87 22.52
C GLN A 55 -7.44 -18.10 21.34
N LEU A 56 -8.73 -18.25 21.09
CA LEU A 56 -9.43 -17.56 20.00
C LEU A 56 -9.41 -16.04 20.18
N VAL A 57 -9.66 -15.55 21.40
CA VAL A 57 -9.60 -14.11 21.70
C VAL A 57 -8.18 -13.57 21.56
N ASN A 58 -7.17 -14.31 22.04
CA ASN A 58 -5.76 -13.91 21.91
C ASN A 58 -5.30 -13.89 20.46
N ALA A 59 -5.55 -14.97 19.71
CA ALA A 59 -5.21 -15.05 18.28
C ALA A 59 -5.81 -13.88 17.53
N THR A 60 -7.08 -13.61 17.72
CA THR A 60 -7.76 -12.49 17.08
C THR A 60 -7.18 -11.15 17.45
N SER A 61 -6.84 -10.94 18.73
CA SER A 61 -6.21 -9.70 19.20
C SER A 61 -4.82 -9.50 18.60
N ASN A 62 -4.04 -10.59 18.44
CA ASN A 62 -2.73 -10.55 17.80
C ASN A 62 -2.86 -10.28 16.30
N LEU A 63 -3.79 -10.92 15.59
CA LEU A 63 -4.05 -10.64 14.17
C LEU A 63 -4.45 -9.18 13.93
N LYS A 64 -5.28 -8.61 14.81
CA LYS A 64 -5.60 -7.18 14.75
C LYS A 64 -4.35 -6.31 14.89
N ARG A 65 -3.49 -6.61 15.88
CA ARG A 65 -2.23 -5.87 16.09
C ARG A 65 -1.29 -6.02 14.89
N ALA A 66 -1.26 -7.18 14.24
CA ALA A 66 -0.49 -7.39 13.02
C ALA A 66 -0.93 -6.41 11.91
N VAL A 67 -2.25 -6.26 11.71
CA VAL A 67 -2.80 -5.30 10.72
C VAL A 67 -2.45 -3.87 11.08
N ASP A 68 -2.69 -3.45 12.33
CA ASP A 68 -2.40 -2.08 12.78
C ASP A 68 -0.91 -1.76 12.63
N CYS A 69 -0.03 -2.67 13.06
CA CYS A 69 1.42 -2.55 12.95
C CYS A 69 1.89 -2.48 11.48
N GLN A 70 1.32 -3.32 10.60
CA GLN A 70 1.66 -3.31 9.16
C GLN A 70 1.24 -1.98 8.51
N LEU A 71 0.06 -1.47 8.83
CA LEU A 71 -0.39 -0.17 8.34
C LEU A 71 0.53 0.96 8.82
N ASP A 72 0.89 0.96 10.10
CA ASP A 72 1.78 1.98 10.66
C ASP A 72 3.17 1.92 10.02
N MET A 73 3.69 0.71 9.76
CA MET A 73 4.94 0.52 9.04
C MET A 73 4.88 1.09 7.61
N LEU A 74 3.82 0.79 6.87
CA LEU A 74 3.64 1.27 5.49
C LEU A 74 3.46 2.80 5.44
N PHE A 75 2.72 3.38 6.38
CA PHE A 75 2.58 4.84 6.45
C PHE A 75 3.88 5.54 6.83
N SER A 76 4.63 4.98 7.77
CA SER A 76 5.95 5.49 8.13
C SER A 76 6.92 5.39 6.95
N PHE A 77 6.90 4.26 6.24
CA PHE A 77 7.68 4.04 5.02
C PHE A 77 7.41 5.11 3.94
N LEU A 78 6.15 5.52 3.76
CA LEU A 78 5.75 6.56 2.81
C LEU A 78 5.92 7.98 3.37
N GLY A 79 6.43 8.15 4.60
CA GLY A 79 6.54 9.46 5.26
C GLY A 79 5.20 10.07 5.68
N LEU A 80 4.12 9.29 5.71
CA LEU A 80 2.75 9.74 5.95
C LEU A 80 2.27 9.58 7.41
N ASP A 81 3.08 9.00 8.28
CA ASP A 81 2.73 8.70 9.68
C ASP A 81 2.31 9.95 10.46
N GLU A 82 3.04 11.05 10.31
CA GLU A 82 2.72 12.31 11.00
C GLU A 82 1.40 12.91 10.51
N LEU A 83 1.15 12.91 9.20
CA LEU A 83 -0.10 13.40 8.61
C LEU A 83 -1.32 12.65 9.16
N TYR A 84 -1.23 11.31 9.23
CA TYR A 84 -2.31 10.47 9.70
C TYR A 84 -2.51 10.56 11.21
N ARG A 85 -1.43 10.68 11.99
CA ARG A 85 -1.49 10.87 13.44
C ARG A 85 -2.17 12.18 13.82
N GLN A 86 -1.84 13.29 13.16
CA GLN A 86 -2.42 14.60 13.43
C GLN A 86 -3.91 14.66 13.09
N LYS A 87 -4.31 14.03 12.00
CA LYS A 87 -5.72 13.95 11.60
C LYS A 87 -6.50 12.86 12.34
N ARG A 88 -5.86 12.12 13.26
CA ARG A 88 -6.45 10.98 14.01
C ARG A 88 -7.21 10.01 13.09
N LEU A 89 -6.59 9.68 11.97
CA LEU A 89 -7.23 8.82 10.98
C LEU A 89 -7.20 7.37 11.45
N GLY A 90 -8.37 6.78 11.64
CA GLY A 90 -8.53 5.38 12.02
C GLY A 90 -8.12 4.41 10.90
N VAL A 91 -8.06 3.13 11.24
CA VAL A 91 -7.66 2.03 10.34
C VAL A 91 -8.45 2.03 9.04
N ASP A 92 -9.75 2.30 9.07
CA ASP A 92 -10.61 2.35 7.87
C ASP A 92 -10.09 3.33 6.82
N ARG A 93 -9.63 4.50 7.24
CA ARG A 93 -9.09 5.50 6.33
C ARG A 93 -7.71 5.13 5.79
N LYS A 94 -6.88 4.46 6.62
CA LYS A 94 -5.60 3.90 6.18
C LYS A 94 -5.81 2.81 5.14
N LEU A 95 -6.72 1.88 5.40
CA LEU A 95 -7.11 0.85 4.44
C LEU A 95 -7.69 1.45 3.15
N GLY A 96 -8.52 2.48 3.26
CA GLY A 96 -9.07 3.22 2.13
C GLY A 96 -8.00 3.86 1.25
N PHE A 97 -6.94 4.41 1.86
CA PHE A 97 -5.80 4.95 1.13
C PHE A 97 -5.09 3.87 0.31
N PHE A 98 -4.73 2.73 0.92
CA PHE A 98 -4.05 1.64 0.21
C PHE A 98 -4.94 0.95 -0.82
N LYS A 99 -6.27 0.97 -0.62
CA LYS A 99 -7.23 0.57 -1.65
C LYS A 99 -7.14 1.47 -2.87
N ALA A 100 -7.16 2.79 -2.67
CA ALA A 100 -7.03 3.76 -3.76
C ALA A 100 -5.65 3.67 -4.45
N ALA A 101 -4.60 3.37 -3.69
CA ALA A 101 -3.26 3.12 -4.20
C ALA A 101 -3.10 1.75 -4.91
N GLY A 102 -4.15 0.93 -5.00
CA GLY A 102 -4.11 -0.36 -5.69
C GLY A 102 -3.28 -1.45 -5.00
N VAL A 103 -2.85 -1.23 -3.75
CA VAL A 103 -1.99 -2.17 -3.00
C VAL A 103 -2.77 -3.41 -2.57
N PHE A 104 -4.03 -3.24 -2.18
CA PHE A 104 -4.88 -4.32 -1.69
C PHE A 104 -6.21 -4.37 -2.43
N ASN A 105 -6.74 -5.59 -2.63
CA ASN A 105 -8.06 -5.76 -3.18
C ASN A 105 -9.12 -5.25 -2.18
N ALA A 106 -10.02 -4.41 -2.68
CA ALA A 106 -11.13 -3.85 -1.91
C ALA A 106 -11.92 -4.89 -1.10
N ARG A 107 -12.20 -6.03 -1.74
CA ARG A 107 -13.01 -7.11 -1.14
C ARG A 107 -12.31 -7.78 0.04
N SER A 108 -10.99 -7.95 -0.02
CA SER A 108 -10.20 -8.51 1.09
C SER A 108 -10.15 -7.54 2.27
N LEU A 109 -9.99 -6.25 1.99
CA LEU A 109 -9.99 -5.21 3.03
C LEU A 109 -11.36 -5.07 3.72
N GLU A 110 -12.45 -5.18 2.96
CA GLU A 110 -13.80 -5.16 3.53
C GLU A 110 -14.06 -6.36 4.45
N LYS A 111 -13.58 -7.56 4.08
CA LYS A 111 -13.66 -8.74 4.93
C LYS A 111 -12.88 -8.56 6.22
N LEU A 112 -11.62 -8.10 6.11
CA LEU A 112 -10.74 -7.84 7.24
C LEU A 112 -11.37 -6.84 8.21
N ASN A 113 -11.94 -5.76 7.68
CA ASN A 113 -12.59 -4.73 8.50
C ASN A 113 -13.90 -5.23 9.17
N LYS A 114 -14.73 -5.99 8.45
CA LYS A 114 -15.94 -6.60 9.03
C LYS A 114 -15.62 -7.53 10.17
N PHE A 115 -14.60 -8.37 10.01
CA PHE A 115 -14.18 -9.30 11.05
C PHE A 115 -13.70 -8.55 12.30
N ARG A 116 -12.83 -7.56 12.12
CA ARG A 116 -12.34 -6.67 13.17
C ARG A 116 -13.49 -6.00 13.96
N ASN A 117 -14.46 -5.43 13.26
CA ASN A 117 -15.58 -4.72 13.88
C ASN A 117 -16.48 -5.64 14.73
N ARG A 118 -16.72 -6.89 14.31
CA ARG A 118 -17.48 -7.86 15.11
C ARG A 118 -16.84 -8.10 16.48
N LEU A 119 -15.54 -8.27 16.51
CA LEU A 119 -14.79 -8.53 17.74
C LEU A 119 -14.72 -7.33 18.67
N GLU A 120 -14.56 -6.12 18.12
CA GLU A 120 -14.42 -4.90 18.94
C GLU A 120 -15.75 -4.43 19.55
N HIS A 121 -16.85 -4.62 18.86
CA HIS A 121 -18.12 -4.00 19.23
C HIS A 121 -19.18 -4.97 19.78
N HIS A 122 -19.03 -6.28 19.56
CA HIS A 122 -20.05 -7.25 19.98
C HIS A 122 -19.61 -8.15 21.14
N TYR A 123 -18.31 -8.15 21.53
CA TYR A 123 -17.75 -8.97 22.61
C TYR A 123 -18.08 -10.46 22.47
N GLU A 124 -18.30 -10.92 21.23
CA GLU A 124 -18.61 -12.31 20.92
C GLU A 124 -17.31 -13.12 20.87
N ILE A 125 -17.36 -14.36 21.38
CA ILE A 125 -16.25 -15.29 21.17
C ILE A 125 -16.29 -15.71 19.72
N PRO A 126 -15.20 -15.51 18.96
CA PRO A 126 -15.19 -15.87 17.54
C PRO A 126 -15.23 -17.38 17.35
N ASP A 127 -15.80 -17.83 16.25
CA ASP A 127 -15.71 -19.22 15.80
C ASP A 127 -14.29 -19.53 15.31
N VAL A 128 -13.80 -20.76 15.52
CA VAL A 128 -12.48 -21.23 15.08
C VAL A 128 -12.31 -21.01 13.57
N GLN A 129 -13.30 -21.38 12.76
CA GLN A 129 -13.24 -21.26 11.30
C GLN A 129 -13.14 -19.78 10.85
N ASP A 130 -13.82 -18.88 11.57
CA ASP A 130 -13.74 -17.45 11.31
C ASP A 130 -12.34 -16.92 11.64
N VAL A 131 -11.69 -17.40 12.72
CA VAL A 131 -10.34 -16.99 13.11
C VAL A 131 -9.29 -17.52 12.14
N ASP A 132 -9.40 -18.78 11.70
CA ASP A 132 -8.52 -19.37 10.68
C ASP A 132 -8.59 -18.59 9.37
N ALA A 133 -9.81 -18.30 8.88
CA ALA A 133 -9.98 -17.47 7.68
C ALA A 133 -9.42 -16.07 7.85
N TYR A 134 -9.49 -15.50 9.05
CA TYR A 134 -8.92 -14.19 9.36
C TYR A 134 -7.39 -14.25 9.42
N PHE A 135 -6.83 -15.33 9.97
CA PHE A 135 -5.40 -15.59 9.99
C PHE A 135 -4.82 -15.60 8.58
N ASP A 136 -5.43 -16.34 7.65
CA ASP A 136 -5.01 -16.41 6.26
C ASP A 136 -5.02 -15.03 5.58
N VAL A 137 -6.10 -14.27 5.79
CA VAL A 137 -6.24 -12.92 5.20
C VAL A 137 -5.18 -11.96 5.78
N VAL A 138 -4.92 -12.01 7.09
CA VAL A 138 -3.93 -11.14 7.74
C VAL A 138 -2.51 -11.53 7.34
N SER A 139 -2.21 -12.83 7.25
CA SER A 139 -0.90 -13.34 6.79
C SER A 139 -0.61 -12.88 5.36
N ALA A 140 -1.61 -12.98 4.46
CA ALA A 140 -1.50 -12.46 3.10
C ALA A 140 -1.32 -10.93 3.08
N PHE A 141 -2.06 -10.21 3.93
CA PHE A 141 -1.95 -8.76 4.05
C PHE A 141 -0.55 -8.32 4.47
N VAL A 142 0.04 -8.96 5.49
CA VAL A 142 1.40 -8.69 5.95
C VAL A 142 2.41 -8.98 4.84
N THR A 143 2.29 -10.12 4.17
CA THR A 143 3.18 -10.50 3.05
C THR A 143 3.12 -9.50 1.90
N ILE A 144 1.93 -9.04 1.51
CA ILE A 144 1.77 -8.01 0.47
C ILE A 144 2.42 -6.69 0.91
N GLY A 145 2.24 -6.29 2.16
CA GLY A 145 2.86 -5.08 2.70
C GLY A 145 4.39 -5.13 2.70
N GLU A 146 4.98 -6.26 3.09
CA GLU A 146 6.42 -6.47 3.04
C GLU A 146 6.97 -6.46 1.61
N ASN A 147 6.27 -7.11 0.68
CA ASN A 147 6.64 -7.10 -0.74
C ASN A 147 6.57 -5.69 -1.33
N LEU A 148 5.56 -4.89 -0.95
CA LEU A 148 5.47 -3.49 -1.34
C LEU A 148 6.69 -2.70 -0.86
N VAL A 149 7.03 -2.82 0.43
CA VAL A 149 8.22 -2.16 1.00
C VAL A 149 9.47 -2.59 0.26
N SER A 150 9.66 -3.89 0.05
CA SER A 150 10.84 -4.43 -0.65
C SER A 150 10.95 -3.91 -2.08
N ASN A 151 9.85 -3.87 -2.83
CA ASN A 151 9.82 -3.37 -4.20
C ASN A 151 10.11 -1.87 -4.26
N LEU A 152 9.47 -1.09 -3.41
CA LEU A 152 9.68 0.36 -3.36
C LEU A 152 11.07 0.74 -2.83
N MET A 153 11.64 -0.05 -1.90
CA MET A 153 13.02 0.14 -1.42
C MET A 153 14.06 -0.05 -2.53
N SER A 154 13.83 -1.04 -3.40
CA SER A 154 14.74 -1.32 -4.51
C SER A 154 14.54 -0.40 -5.72
N THR A 155 13.46 0.37 -5.77
CA THR A 155 13.04 1.09 -6.97
C THR A 155 12.27 2.37 -6.62
N TYR A 156 12.97 3.37 -6.07
CA TYR A 156 12.34 4.67 -5.80
C TYR A 156 12.02 5.46 -7.06
N GLU A 157 12.80 5.24 -8.09
CA GLU A 157 12.71 5.98 -9.34
C GLU A 157 12.62 4.98 -10.49
N VAL A 158 11.59 5.12 -11.28
CA VAL A 158 11.39 4.33 -12.51
C VAL A 158 11.52 5.28 -13.67
N GLN A 159 12.39 4.95 -14.62
CA GLN A 159 12.60 5.73 -15.83
C GLN A 159 12.36 4.83 -17.05
N LEU A 160 11.57 5.33 -18.00
CA LEU A 160 11.32 4.70 -19.28
C LEU A 160 11.64 5.72 -20.36
N TYR A 161 12.56 5.39 -21.26
CA TYR A 161 12.94 6.27 -22.37
C TYR A 161 12.50 5.66 -23.71
N GLY A 162 12.09 6.55 -24.61
CA GLY A 162 11.72 6.23 -25.97
C GLY A 162 12.41 7.16 -26.94
N ALA A 163 11.68 7.68 -27.94
CA ALA A 163 12.17 8.73 -28.82
C ALA A 163 12.60 9.98 -28.03
N PRO A 164 13.53 10.82 -28.55
CA PRO A 164 14.18 11.88 -27.80
C PRO A 164 13.25 12.89 -27.08
N SER A 165 11.99 13.00 -27.52
CA SER A 165 10.97 13.88 -26.91
C SER A 165 9.95 13.14 -26.04
N ILE A 166 10.09 11.82 -25.87
CA ILE A 166 9.14 10.98 -25.16
C ILE A 166 9.91 10.32 -24.02
N GLY A 167 9.64 10.73 -22.80
CA GLY A 167 10.23 10.13 -21.60
C GLY A 167 9.19 10.00 -20.50
N LEU A 168 9.35 9.02 -19.65
CA LEU A 168 8.57 8.88 -18.43
C LEU A 168 9.53 8.60 -17.27
N ASN A 169 9.36 9.39 -16.21
CA ASN A 169 10.04 9.18 -14.95
C ASN A 169 8.99 9.20 -13.84
N SER A 170 9.11 8.31 -12.87
CA SER A 170 8.25 8.32 -11.69
C SER A 170 9.10 8.10 -10.45
N LYS A 171 8.98 9.00 -9.48
CA LYS A 171 9.81 9.04 -8.27
C LYS A 171 8.99 9.25 -7.02
N ILE A 172 9.34 8.52 -5.97
CA ILE A 172 8.81 8.72 -4.62
C ILE A 172 9.93 9.25 -3.71
N ASP A 173 9.61 10.27 -2.92
CA ASP A 173 10.45 10.74 -1.82
C ASP A 173 9.71 10.47 -0.50
N SER A 174 10.26 9.59 0.32
CA SER A 174 9.68 9.23 1.62
C SER A 174 10.13 10.15 2.77
N GLU A 175 11.22 10.91 2.60
CA GLU A 175 11.65 11.92 3.57
C GLU A 175 10.76 13.16 3.50
N LYS A 176 10.33 13.49 2.28
CA LYS A 176 9.34 14.53 1.99
C LYS A 176 8.19 13.86 1.25
N PRO A 177 7.12 13.38 1.93
CA PRO A 177 6.11 12.53 1.32
C PRO A 177 5.56 13.13 0.03
N SER A 178 6.28 12.92 -1.06
CA SER A 178 5.96 13.42 -2.40
C SER A 178 6.11 12.34 -3.45
N ILE A 179 5.29 12.47 -4.49
CA ILE A 179 5.40 11.67 -5.71
C ILE A 179 5.47 12.63 -6.89
N GLU A 180 6.48 12.44 -7.72
CA GLU A 180 6.68 13.15 -8.97
C GLU A 180 6.55 12.16 -10.13
N ILE A 181 5.80 12.54 -11.16
CA ILE A 181 5.77 11.83 -12.43
C ILE A 181 6.04 12.84 -13.55
N CYS A 182 7.12 12.63 -14.28
CA CYS A 182 7.45 13.38 -15.48
C CYS A 182 6.88 12.66 -16.72
N LEU A 183 6.21 13.40 -17.57
CA LEU A 183 5.58 12.91 -18.79
C LEU A 183 6.10 13.74 -19.97
N GLY A 184 7.24 13.35 -20.54
CA GLY A 184 7.99 14.22 -21.43
C GLY A 184 8.45 15.47 -20.69
N ASP A 185 8.10 16.66 -21.20
CA ASP A 185 8.44 17.94 -20.56
C ASP A 185 7.51 18.35 -19.40
N ASP A 186 6.43 17.61 -19.20
CA ASP A 186 5.44 17.91 -18.16
C ASP A 186 5.80 17.23 -16.83
N VAL A 187 5.81 17.99 -15.75
CA VAL A 187 6.03 17.49 -14.40
C VAL A 187 4.75 17.57 -13.60
N LEU A 188 4.34 16.43 -13.04
CA LEU A 188 3.21 16.28 -12.13
C LEU A 188 3.75 15.89 -10.77
N GLU A 189 3.60 16.77 -9.78
CA GLU A 189 4.05 16.55 -8.41
C GLU A 189 2.89 16.67 -7.43
N VAL A 190 2.86 15.80 -6.44
CA VAL A 190 2.03 15.92 -5.25
C VAL A 190 2.89 15.79 -4.02
N ASN A 191 2.83 16.79 -3.17
CA ASN A 191 3.56 16.85 -1.92
C ASN A 191 2.57 16.89 -0.75
N LEU A 192 2.65 15.92 0.14
CA LEU A 192 1.84 15.80 1.34
C LEU A 192 2.58 16.26 2.61
N ASP A 193 3.72 16.92 2.46
CA ASP A 193 4.42 17.51 3.60
C ASP A 193 3.48 18.45 4.37
N LYS A 194 3.65 18.48 5.66
CA LYS A 194 2.85 19.28 6.59
C LYS A 194 2.86 20.78 6.26
N SER A 195 3.98 21.28 5.75
CA SER A 195 4.14 22.68 5.33
C SER A 195 3.23 23.04 4.15
N ALA A 196 2.92 22.06 3.29
CA ALA A 196 2.03 22.21 2.14
C ALA A 196 0.55 22.27 2.51
N LYS A 197 0.15 21.98 3.76
CA LYS A 197 -1.24 21.92 4.23
C LYS A 197 -2.16 21.10 3.30
N PRO A 198 -1.86 19.81 3.08
CA PRO A 198 -2.52 18.99 2.06
C PRO A 198 -4.03 18.89 2.31
N LYS A 199 -4.80 18.96 1.24
CA LYS A 199 -6.24 18.78 1.20
C LYS A 199 -6.58 17.30 0.95
N VAL A 200 -7.87 16.96 0.98
CA VAL A 200 -8.33 15.59 0.69
C VAL A 200 -8.01 15.20 -0.76
N GLU A 201 -8.16 16.13 -1.68
CA GLU A 201 -7.86 15.95 -3.11
C GLU A 201 -6.38 15.63 -3.34
N ASP A 202 -5.47 16.25 -2.58
CA ASP A 202 -4.04 15.99 -2.66
C ASP A 202 -3.72 14.56 -2.18
N ILE A 203 -4.39 14.10 -1.11
CA ILE A 203 -4.23 12.72 -0.61
C ILE A 203 -4.76 11.70 -1.63
N GLN A 204 -5.89 11.98 -2.27
CA GLN A 204 -6.46 11.13 -3.32
C GLN A 204 -5.56 11.10 -4.56
N LEU A 205 -4.99 12.23 -4.92
CA LEU A 205 -4.06 12.30 -6.03
C LEU A 205 -2.75 11.57 -5.72
N PHE A 206 -2.22 11.72 -4.50
CA PHE A 206 -1.05 10.97 -4.06
C PHE A 206 -1.30 9.45 -4.14
N ALA A 207 -2.45 8.97 -3.66
CA ALA A 207 -2.81 7.56 -3.76
C ALA A 207 -2.88 7.08 -5.21
N PHE A 208 -3.43 7.88 -6.13
CA PHE A 208 -3.47 7.58 -7.55
C PHE A 208 -2.07 7.54 -8.18
N LEU A 209 -1.21 8.52 -7.88
CA LEU A 209 0.16 8.53 -8.40
C LEU A 209 1.00 7.38 -7.82
N LEU A 210 0.78 7.01 -6.54
CA LEU A 210 1.38 5.83 -5.94
C LEU A 210 0.96 4.55 -6.67
N ARG A 211 -0.33 4.43 -7.02
CA ARG A 211 -0.82 3.32 -7.85
C ARG A 211 -0.13 3.28 -9.21
N ALA A 212 -0.04 4.41 -9.87
CA ALA A 212 0.66 4.52 -11.16
C ALA A 212 2.13 4.10 -11.04
N HIS A 213 2.82 4.57 -10.00
CA HIS A 213 4.21 4.20 -9.73
C HIS A 213 4.38 2.68 -9.49
N ILE A 214 3.53 2.08 -8.67
CA ILE A 214 3.54 0.62 -8.41
C ILE A 214 3.30 -0.15 -9.71
N MET A 215 2.33 0.27 -10.52
CA MET A 215 2.02 -0.38 -11.79
C MET A 215 3.16 -0.25 -12.81
N LEU A 216 3.89 0.87 -12.80
CA LEU A 216 5.11 1.04 -13.61
C LEU A 216 6.23 0.09 -13.15
N ILE A 217 6.42 -0.09 -11.85
CA ILE A 217 7.35 -1.10 -11.32
C ILE A 217 6.95 -2.51 -11.79
N HIS A 218 5.68 -2.85 -11.72
CA HIS A 218 5.19 -4.15 -12.19
C HIS A 218 5.40 -4.33 -13.69
N LEU A 219 5.16 -3.29 -14.49
CA LEU A 219 5.45 -3.29 -15.93
C LEU A 219 6.95 -3.48 -16.19
N PHE A 220 7.77 -2.70 -15.47
CA PHE A 220 9.22 -2.78 -15.57
C PHE A 220 9.77 -4.18 -15.26
N ASN A 221 9.16 -4.88 -14.29
CA ASN A 221 9.51 -6.23 -13.91
C ASN A 221 8.85 -7.32 -14.79
N GLY A 222 8.05 -6.93 -15.80
CA GLY A 222 7.35 -7.86 -16.68
C GLY A 222 6.16 -8.59 -16.03
N ALA A 223 5.67 -8.08 -14.90
CA ALA A 223 4.55 -8.68 -14.17
C ALA A 223 3.17 -8.28 -14.72
N VAL A 224 3.08 -7.17 -15.45
CA VAL A 224 1.85 -6.68 -16.10
C VAL A 224 2.14 -6.23 -17.53
N THR A 225 1.08 -6.20 -18.37
CA THR A 225 1.19 -5.63 -19.72
C THR A 225 0.82 -4.13 -19.72
N PRO A 226 1.21 -3.36 -20.77
CA PRO A 226 0.81 -1.97 -20.92
C PRO A 226 -0.72 -1.77 -20.86
N GLU A 227 -1.48 -2.66 -21.50
CA GLU A 227 -2.95 -2.60 -21.54
C GLU A 227 -3.54 -2.83 -20.13
N ALA A 228 -2.99 -3.78 -19.37
CA ALA A 228 -3.42 -4.05 -18.01
C ALA A 228 -3.16 -2.85 -17.09
N LEU A 229 -2.00 -2.20 -17.22
CA LEU A 229 -1.65 -0.99 -16.49
C LEU A 229 -2.65 0.13 -16.80
N ILE A 230 -2.88 0.43 -18.08
CA ILE A 230 -3.81 1.49 -18.52
C ILE A 230 -5.22 1.21 -18.01
N SER A 231 -5.72 -0.03 -18.21
CA SER A 231 -7.05 -0.44 -17.75
C SER A 231 -7.22 -0.34 -16.23
N ASP A 232 -6.17 -0.56 -15.46
CA ASP A 232 -6.22 -0.44 -14.00
C ASP A 232 -6.32 1.01 -13.55
N LEU A 233 -5.55 1.91 -14.18
CA LEU A 233 -5.58 3.34 -13.85
C LEU A 233 -6.88 4.03 -14.29
N GLU A 234 -7.50 3.57 -15.38
CA GLU A 234 -8.77 4.12 -15.87
C GLU A 234 -9.93 3.94 -14.88
N LYS A 235 -9.91 2.90 -14.07
CA LYS A 235 -10.94 2.65 -13.06
C LYS A 235 -10.99 3.70 -11.95
N GLU A 236 -9.96 4.52 -11.83
CA GLU A 236 -9.79 5.51 -10.78
C GLU A 236 -9.99 6.97 -11.27
N ILE A 237 -10.36 7.16 -12.54
CA ILE A 237 -10.72 8.45 -13.12
C ILE A 237 -12.22 8.69 -12.99
#